data_4ef149eb3ab8e2551f729cca5fead45e
#
_entry.id   4ef149eb3ab8e2551f729cca5fead45e
#
_cell.length_a   1.000
_cell.length_b   1.000
_cell.length_c   1.000
_cell.angle_alpha   90.00
_cell.angle_beta   90.00
_cell.angle_gamma   90.00
#
_symmetry.space_group_name_H-M   'P 1'
#
loop_
_entity.id
_entity.type
_entity.pdbx_description
1 polymer ?
#
loop_
_entity_poly.entity_id
_entity_poly.type
_entity_poly.pdbx_seq_one_letter_code
_entity_poly.pdbx_strand_id
1 'polypeptide(L)'
;MQFKELVWKDITSDGVIVSSHCEINLCGWIKIEFRVNHEPKENKYLLYTFGKGSIRRLQPEKYDSVEVAKNMAYRTYSNEMKRIKNAIDFLVAEDCY
;
A
#
# COMPACT_ATOMS: atom_id res chain seq x y z
N MET A 1 12.15 13.23 -0.63
CA MET A 1 11.85 12.59 0.66
C MET A 1 11.55 11.13 0.46
N GLN A 2 12.14 10.29 1.28
CA GLN A 2 11.96 8.85 1.20
C GLN A 2 11.23 8.36 2.44
N PHE A 3 10.21 7.55 2.26
CA PHE A 3 9.44 6.96 3.36
C PHE A 3 9.98 5.59 3.70
N LYS A 4 9.61 5.10 4.89
CA LYS A 4 10.01 3.75 5.30
C LYS A 4 9.54 2.73 4.29
N GLU A 5 10.34 1.68 4.10
CA GLU A 5 9.97 0.57 3.27
C GLU A 5 8.79 -0.21 3.88
N LEU A 6 7.97 -0.75 3.01
CA LEU A 6 6.87 -1.62 3.43
C LEU A 6 7.42 -2.98 3.83
N VAL A 7 6.95 -3.50 4.95
CA VAL A 7 7.34 -4.83 5.44
C VAL A 7 6.25 -5.82 5.07
N TRP A 8 6.58 -6.76 4.20
CA TRP A 8 5.64 -7.74 3.68
C TRP A 8 5.78 -9.07 4.40
N LYS A 9 4.64 -9.70 4.67
CA LYS A 9 4.58 -11.09 5.14
C LYS A 9 4.12 -11.95 3.98
N ASP A 10 5.01 -12.79 3.48
CA ASP A 10 4.74 -13.64 2.35
C ASP A 10 4.26 -15.01 2.79
N ILE A 11 3.26 -15.52 2.10
CA ILE A 11 2.79 -16.90 2.25
C ILE A 11 3.18 -17.62 0.97
N THR A 12 3.94 -18.69 1.11
CA THR A 12 4.44 -19.45 -0.03
C THR A 12 3.81 -20.85 -0.06
N SER A 13 3.68 -21.38 -1.26
CA SER A 13 3.28 -22.76 -1.53
C SER A 13 4.17 -23.28 -2.64
N ASP A 14 4.83 -24.41 -2.41
CA ASP A 14 5.77 -25.02 -3.36
C ASP A 14 6.84 -24.05 -3.87
N GLY A 15 7.35 -23.20 -2.97
CA GLY A 15 8.38 -22.22 -3.30
C GLY A 15 7.88 -20.98 -4.04
N VAL A 16 6.58 -20.85 -4.25
CA VAL A 16 5.98 -19.71 -4.94
C VAL A 16 5.16 -18.87 -3.95
N ILE A 17 5.27 -17.56 -4.03
CA ILE A 17 4.47 -16.66 -3.21
C ILE A 17 3.04 -16.69 -3.74
N VAL A 18 2.10 -17.16 -2.91
CA VAL A 18 0.67 -17.19 -3.25
C VAL A 18 -0.10 -16.04 -2.63
N SER A 19 0.44 -15.43 -1.58
CA SER A 19 -0.16 -14.27 -0.92
C SER A 19 0.91 -13.48 -0.21
N SER A 20 0.75 -12.17 -0.16
CA SER A 20 1.64 -11.28 0.59
C SER A 20 0.81 -10.18 1.22
N HIS A 21 1.15 -9.82 2.45
CA HIS A 21 0.38 -8.87 3.23
C HIS A 21 1.28 -7.83 3.89
N CYS A 22 0.85 -6.58 3.84
CA CYS A 22 1.54 -5.47 4.46
C CYS A 22 0.52 -4.55 5.13
N GLU A 23 0.82 -4.11 6.34
CA GLU A 23 -0.02 -3.18 7.09
C GLU A 23 0.80 -2.03 7.64
N ILE A 24 0.29 -0.82 7.48
CA ILE A 24 0.87 0.38 8.04
C ILE A 24 -0.16 1.00 8.96
N ASN A 25 0.23 1.24 10.20
CA ASN A 25 -0.64 1.87 11.19
C ASN A 25 0.11 3.05 11.80
N LEU A 26 -0.40 4.25 11.57
CA LEU A 26 0.17 5.49 12.10
C LEU A 26 -0.77 6.06 13.16
N CYS A 27 -0.43 5.85 14.41
CA CYS A 27 -1.13 6.43 15.57
C CYS A 27 -2.62 6.11 15.63
N GLY A 28 -3.06 5.05 14.99
CA GLY A 28 -4.45 4.66 14.93
C GLY A 28 -5.35 5.51 14.03
N TRP A 29 -4.83 6.59 13.46
CA TRP A 29 -5.60 7.48 12.58
C TRP A 29 -5.50 7.06 11.13
N ILE A 30 -4.32 6.63 10.73
CA ILE A 30 -4.04 6.23 9.36
C ILE A 30 -3.68 4.77 9.39
N LYS A 31 -4.52 3.97 8.75
CA LYS A 31 -4.28 2.55 8.60
C LYS A 31 -4.40 2.21 7.12
N ILE A 32 -3.35 1.65 6.57
CA ILE A 32 -3.30 1.23 5.19
C ILE A 32 -2.88 -0.23 5.19
N GLU A 33 -3.64 -1.05 4.50
CA GLU A 33 -3.34 -2.47 4.34
C GLU A 33 -3.26 -2.78 2.85
N PHE A 34 -2.20 -3.46 2.46
CA PHE A 34 -2.05 -3.99 1.12
C PHE A 34 -2.02 -5.50 1.17
N ARG A 35 -2.70 -6.12 0.23
CA ARG A 35 -2.68 -7.57 0.09
C ARG A 35 -2.52 -7.93 -1.37
N VAL A 36 -1.56 -8.81 -1.66
CA VAL A 36 -1.33 -9.33 -2.99
C VAL A 36 -1.69 -10.81 -2.98
N ASN A 37 -2.60 -11.22 -3.86
CA ASN A 37 -3.01 -12.61 -3.98
C ASN A 37 -2.76 -13.10 -5.41
N HIS A 38 -2.27 -14.32 -5.54
CA HIS A 38 -2.11 -14.94 -6.84
C HIS A 38 -3.46 -15.45 -7.38
N GLU A 39 -3.75 -15.08 -8.61
CA GLU A 39 -4.91 -15.60 -9.34
C GLU A 39 -4.44 -16.65 -10.34
N PRO A 40 -4.67 -17.95 -10.06
CA PRO A 40 -4.09 -19.02 -10.87
C PRO A 40 -4.67 -19.13 -12.27
N LYS A 41 -5.94 -18.76 -12.47
CA LYS A 41 -6.58 -18.90 -13.77
C LYS A 41 -5.92 -18.02 -14.83
N GLU A 42 -5.63 -16.78 -14.49
CA GLU A 42 -5.00 -15.82 -15.39
C GLU A 42 -3.50 -15.69 -15.16
N ASN A 43 -3.00 -16.37 -14.13
CA ASN A 43 -1.61 -16.21 -13.67
C ASN A 43 -1.25 -14.76 -13.45
N LYS A 44 -2.13 -14.06 -12.76
CA LYS A 44 -1.95 -12.65 -12.39
C LYS A 44 -1.89 -12.52 -10.88
N TYR A 45 -1.43 -11.36 -10.42
CA TYR A 45 -1.37 -11.03 -9.01
C TYR A 45 -2.29 -9.84 -8.76
N LEU A 46 -3.23 -10.03 -7.84
CA LEU A 46 -4.23 -9.02 -7.51
C LEU A 46 -3.77 -8.22 -6.31
N LEU A 47 -3.69 -6.91 -6.47
CA LEU A 47 -3.35 -5.99 -5.37
C LEU A 47 -4.64 -5.40 -4.81
N TYR A 48 -4.90 -5.72 -3.54
CA TYR A 48 -6.00 -5.14 -2.77
C TYR A 48 -5.46 -4.03 -1.89
N THR A 49 -6.15 -2.91 -1.86
CA THR A 49 -5.81 -1.76 -1.02
C THR A 49 -6.97 -1.44 -0.10
N PHE A 50 -6.71 -1.49 1.21
CA PHE A 50 -7.69 -1.16 2.24
C PHE A 50 -7.15 -0.02 3.07
N GLY A 51 -8.03 0.90 3.49
CA GLY A 51 -7.61 1.99 4.34
C GLY A 51 -8.76 2.78 4.88
N LYS A 52 -8.45 3.61 5.87
CA LYS A 52 -9.36 4.63 6.35
C LYS A 52 -9.04 5.94 5.64
N GLY A 53 -10.07 6.70 5.28
CA GLY A 53 -9.90 7.95 4.57
C GLY A 53 -9.97 7.78 3.07
N SER A 54 -9.13 8.49 2.35
CA SER A 54 -9.19 8.58 0.89
C SER A 54 -8.51 7.42 0.16
N ILE A 55 -7.72 6.61 0.86
CA ILE A 55 -6.95 5.55 0.24
C ILE A 55 -7.68 4.21 0.32
N ARG A 56 -8.72 4.10 -0.46
CA ARG A 56 -9.49 2.86 -0.53
C ARG A 56 -9.85 2.55 -1.96
N ARG A 57 -9.54 1.35 -2.39
CA ARG A 57 -9.91 0.86 -3.71
C ARG A 57 -10.92 -0.26 -3.57
N LEU A 58 -12.03 -0.13 -4.27
CA LEU A 58 -13.11 -1.12 -4.21
C LEU A 58 -12.80 -2.37 -5.00
N GLN A 59 -11.96 -2.26 -6.02
CA GLN A 59 -11.59 -3.39 -6.87
C GLN A 59 -10.07 -3.56 -6.91
N PRO A 60 -9.59 -4.81 -6.93
CA PRO A 60 -8.16 -5.05 -7.02
C PRO A 60 -7.59 -4.68 -8.38
N GLU A 61 -6.31 -4.32 -8.38
CA GLU A 61 -5.56 -4.11 -9.60
C GLU A 61 -4.79 -5.38 -9.94
N LYS A 62 -4.66 -5.69 -11.23
CA LYS A 62 -3.98 -6.90 -11.71
C LYS A 62 -2.57 -6.56 -12.19
N TYR A 63 -1.61 -7.39 -11.79
CA TYR A 63 -0.22 -7.24 -12.20
C TYR A 63 0.37 -8.57 -12.59
N ASP A 64 1.45 -8.53 -13.37
CA ASP A 64 2.08 -9.73 -13.91
C ASP A 64 2.99 -10.45 -12.90
N SER A 65 3.44 -9.76 -11.86
CA SER A 65 4.31 -10.36 -10.85
C SER A 65 4.04 -9.77 -9.47
N VAL A 66 4.46 -10.51 -8.43
CA VAL A 66 4.40 -10.05 -7.04
C VAL A 66 5.23 -8.78 -6.87
N GLU A 67 6.41 -8.72 -7.49
CA GLU A 67 7.29 -7.58 -7.33
C GLU A 67 6.68 -6.31 -7.91
N VAL A 68 6.05 -6.40 -9.08
CA VAL A 68 5.37 -5.26 -9.68
C VAL A 68 4.21 -4.81 -8.79
N ALA A 69 3.42 -5.76 -8.26
CA ALA A 69 2.33 -5.43 -7.35
C ALA A 69 2.83 -4.73 -6.09
N LYS A 70 3.92 -5.22 -5.49
CA LYS A 70 4.53 -4.60 -4.31
C LYS A 70 5.06 -3.20 -4.61
N ASN A 71 5.68 -3.01 -5.77
CA ASN A 71 6.18 -1.70 -6.19
C ASN A 71 5.03 -0.70 -6.37
N MET A 72 3.93 -1.13 -6.93
CA MET A 72 2.75 -0.29 -7.09
C MET A 72 2.09 0.04 -5.75
N ALA A 73 2.11 -0.91 -4.80
CA ALA A 73 1.65 -0.65 -3.43
C ALA A 73 2.53 0.42 -2.77
N TYR A 74 3.85 0.31 -2.90
CA TYR A 74 4.76 1.34 -2.36
C TYR A 74 4.51 2.70 -2.99
N ARG A 75 4.27 2.75 -4.29
CA ARG A 75 3.96 3.99 -4.99
C ARG A 75 2.68 4.64 -4.46
N THR A 76 1.64 3.86 -4.27
CA THR A 76 0.37 4.32 -3.69
C THR A 76 0.59 4.85 -2.29
N TYR A 77 1.28 4.11 -1.45
CA TYR A 77 1.65 4.52 -0.09
C TYR A 77 2.45 5.82 -0.10
N SER A 78 3.48 5.88 -0.89
CA SER A 78 4.38 7.05 -0.98
C SER A 78 3.62 8.30 -1.41
N ASN A 79 2.74 8.18 -2.41
CA ASN A 79 1.94 9.31 -2.87
C ASN A 79 0.98 9.79 -1.79
N GLU A 80 0.37 8.88 -1.05
CA GLU A 80 -0.54 9.23 0.04
C GLU A 80 0.20 9.92 1.18
N MET A 81 1.40 9.42 1.54
CA MET A 81 2.20 10.05 2.58
C MET A 81 2.63 11.46 2.18
N LYS A 82 2.98 11.66 0.92
CA LYS A 82 3.32 13.01 0.41
C LYS A 82 2.13 13.95 0.51
N ARG A 83 0.95 13.47 0.17
CA ARG A 83 -0.28 14.27 0.25
C ARG A 83 -0.58 14.68 1.68
N ILE A 84 -0.45 13.75 2.62
CA ILE A 84 -0.67 14.01 4.04
C ILE A 84 0.37 15.01 4.56
N LYS A 85 1.63 14.82 4.22
CA LYS A 85 2.70 15.72 4.61
C LYS A 85 2.45 17.14 4.12
N ASN A 86 2.05 17.29 2.86
CA ASN A 86 1.77 18.60 2.29
C ASN A 86 0.60 19.29 3.00
N ALA A 87 -0.43 18.54 3.38
CA ALA A 87 -1.56 19.07 4.13
C ALA A 87 -1.13 19.53 5.51
N ILE A 88 -0.27 18.77 6.21
CA ILE A 88 0.24 19.14 7.52
C ILE A 88 1.12 20.39 7.42
N ASP A 89 2.01 20.43 6.43
CA ASP A 89 2.89 21.60 6.22
C ASP A 89 2.08 22.87 5.97
N PHE A 90 1.00 22.76 5.23
CA PHE A 90 0.10 23.89 4.97
C PHE A 90 -0.55 24.39 6.27
N LEU A 91 -1.04 23.47 7.11
CA LEU A 91 -1.67 23.83 8.38
C LEU A 91 -0.67 24.49 9.34
N VAL A 92 0.56 23.96 9.40
CA VAL A 92 1.62 24.53 10.24
C VAL A 92 1.96 25.96 9.76
N ALA A 93 2.03 26.17 8.46
CA ALA A 93 2.31 27.50 7.91
C ALA A 93 1.23 28.53 8.31
N GLU A 94 -0.03 28.12 8.37
CA GLU A 94 -1.11 28.99 8.80
C GLU A 94 -1.05 29.31 10.30
N ASP A 95 -0.53 28.40 11.11
CA ASP A 95 -0.42 28.56 12.55
C ASP A 95 0.79 29.39 12.98
N CYS A 96 1.62 29.81 12.06
CA CYS A 96 2.85 30.55 12.33
C CYS A 96 2.65 32.06 12.38
N TYR A 97 1.56 32.52 12.89
CA TYR A 97 1.30 33.98 13.01
C TYR A 97 1.30 34.44 14.40
#